data_01fda045edef808a5f69d97fd8df7d06
#
_entry.id   01fda045edef808a5f69d97fd8df7d06
#
_cell.length_a   1.000
_cell.length_b   1.000
_cell.length_c   1.000
_cell.angle_alpha   90.00
_cell.angle_beta   90.00
_cell.angle_gamma   90.00
#
_symmetry.space_group_name_H-M   'P 1'
#
loop_
_entity.id
_entity.type
_entity.pdbx_description
1 polymer ?
#
loop_
_entity_poly.entity_id
_entity_poly.type
_entity_poly.pdbx_seq_one_letter_code
_entity_poly.pdbx_strand_id
1 'polypeptide(L)'
;MNLAVSAKTTQITGVFGAEIDGVDLRRDFAEGEVLTLLEKHLVLVFRDQFLSPADQVTLARGLGEPTPAHPVVPGHPDHPEILVLDAQKGGKNARWHTDVTFVATPPAASVLVAEHVPDWGGDTMWVDTRSAYERLHPALRDAIRDLRAVHRISPLAYWGEPFDTALSREDAQKLHEDSLRVPPVVHPVVRVHPSTGRPSLFVNPGFTSHIVGMSRTESDGLLALLYAHMTQPELALRHRWRPGDVLMWDNRATMHYAIDDYGATERIMRRVTLRGTTPIGPDGFVSHVPSDPTVTVR
;
A
#
# COMPACT_ATOMS: atom_id res chain seq x y z
N MET A 1 -6.02 0.11 -27.76
CA MET A 1 -6.55 1.50 -27.90
C MET A 1 -5.56 2.35 -27.15
N ASN A 2 -4.98 3.36 -27.74
CA ASN A 2 -4.01 4.23 -27.05
C ASN A 2 -4.77 5.15 -26.08
N LEU A 3 -4.17 5.51 -24.92
CA LEU A 3 -4.66 6.63 -24.12
C LEU A 3 -4.96 7.79 -25.09
N ALA A 4 -6.11 8.47 -24.88
CA ALA A 4 -6.55 9.49 -25.82
C ALA A 4 -5.39 10.42 -26.20
N VAL A 5 -5.25 10.75 -27.47
CA VAL A 5 -4.18 11.60 -28.03
C VAL A 5 -4.03 12.94 -27.29
N SER A 6 -4.96 13.27 -26.38
CA SER A 6 -5.03 14.48 -25.58
C SER A 6 -4.60 14.30 -24.11
N ALA A 7 -4.23 13.10 -23.65
CA ALA A 7 -3.83 12.90 -22.25
C ALA A 7 -2.60 13.74 -21.90
N LYS A 8 -2.74 14.61 -20.90
CA LYS A 8 -1.65 15.43 -20.39
C LYS A 8 -1.16 14.85 -19.06
N THR A 9 0.11 14.55 -18.99
CA THR A 9 0.78 14.11 -17.76
C THR A 9 1.47 15.27 -17.08
N THR A 10 1.05 15.60 -15.86
CA THR A 10 1.64 16.65 -15.04
C THR A 10 2.28 16.04 -13.82
N GLN A 11 3.59 16.20 -13.65
CA GLN A 11 4.31 15.71 -12.46
C GLN A 11 3.89 16.48 -11.21
N ILE A 12 3.67 15.77 -10.08
CA ILE A 12 3.18 16.38 -8.85
C ILE A 12 4.33 16.81 -7.94
N THR A 13 5.35 15.96 -7.76
CA THR A 13 6.54 16.30 -6.94
C THR A 13 7.81 16.20 -7.78
N GLY A 14 8.93 16.68 -7.25
CA GLY A 14 10.23 16.57 -7.93
C GLY A 14 10.76 15.12 -8.00
N VAL A 15 10.13 14.16 -7.33
CA VAL A 15 10.61 12.77 -7.24
C VAL A 15 9.66 11.80 -7.93
N PHE A 16 8.37 11.86 -7.64
CA PHE A 16 7.35 10.92 -8.15
C PHE A 16 5.95 11.53 -8.11
N GLY A 17 4.97 10.79 -8.64
CA GLY A 17 3.57 11.17 -8.73
C GLY A 17 3.26 11.98 -9.99
N ALA A 18 2.15 11.63 -10.64
CA ALA A 18 1.65 12.35 -11.80
C ALA A 18 0.12 12.46 -11.78
N GLU A 19 -0.39 13.61 -12.16
CA GLU A 19 -1.79 13.83 -12.51
C GLU A 19 -1.97 13.64 -14.01
N ILE A 20 -2.99 12.87 -14.40
CA ILE A 20 -3.30 12.51 -15.78
C ILE A 20 -4.62 13.15 -16.14
N ASP A 21 -4.56 14.19 -16.97
CA ASP A 21 -5.70 14.96 -17.43
C ASP A 21 -6.20 14.49 -18.79
N GLY A 22 -7.49 14.73 -19.08
CA GLY A 22 -8.09 14.47 -20.38
C GLY A 22 -8.40 13.01 -20.67
N VAL A 23 -8.49 12.16 -19.64
CA VAL A 23 -8.79 10.72 -19.74
C VAL A 23 -10.09 10.40 -18.97
N ASP A 24 -11.00 9.66 -19.60
CA ASP A 24 -12.11 8.99 -18.93
C ASP A 24 -11.76 7.49 -18.77
N LEU A 25 -11.49 7.05 -17.55
CA LEU A 25 -11.06 5.68 -17.25
C LEU A 25 -12.07 4.59 -17.64
N ARG A 26 -13.32 4.96 -17.94
CA ARG A 26 -14.35 4.04 -18.45
C ARG A 26 -14.22 3.74 -19.95
N ARG A 27 -13.53 4.63 -20.71
CA ARG A 27 -13.53 4.57 -22.19
C ARG A 27 -12.11 4.57 -22.77
N ASP A 28 -11.23 5.40 -22.19
CA ASP A 28 -9.93 5.73 -22.77
C ASP A 28 -8.81 4.89 -22.16
N PHE A 29 -9.18 3.77 -21.53
CA PHE A 29 -8.25 2.92 -20.82
C PHE A 29 -7.36 2.12 -21.79
N ALA A 30 -6.05 2.34 -21.65
CA ALA A 30 -5.01 1.56 -22.32
C ALA A 30 -4.09 0.92 -21.28
N GLU A 31 -4.30 -0.36 -20.99
CA GLU A 31 -3.61 -1.12 -19.94
C GLU A 31 -2.11 -0.88 -19.94
N GLY A 32 -1.42 -1.14 -21.06
CA GLY A 32 0.04 -1.05 -21.13
C GLY A 32 0.60 0.36 -20.89
N GLU A 33 -0.15 1.40 -21.27
CA GLU A 33 0.27 2.78 -21.05
C GLU A 33 0.08 3.19 -19.59
N VAL A 34 -1.04 2.81 -18.96
CA VAL A 34 -1.28 3.08 -17.54
C VAL A 34 -0.25 2.38 -16.66
N LEU A 35 0.05 1.11 -16.93
CA LEU A 35 1.08 0.35 -16.20
C LEU A 35 2.48 0.97 -16.39
N THR A 36 2.82 1.41 -17.61
CA THR A 36 4.08 2.11 -17.87
C THR A 36 4.18 3.42 -17.10
N LEU A 37 3.11 4.21 -17.08
CA LEU A 37 3.05 5.44 -16.29
C LEU A 37 3.14 5.15 -14.79
N LEU A 38 2.48 4.08 -14.31
CA LEU A 38 2.52 3.68 -12.91
C LEU A 38 3.94 3.26 -12.47
N GLU A 39 4.65 2.48 -13.27
CA GLU A 39 6.04 2.11 -13.01
C GLU A 39 6.98 3.30 -12.98
N LYS A 40 6.75 4.29 -13.84
CA LYS A 40 7.52 5.52 -13.92
C LYS A 40 7.24 6.45 -12.75
N HIS A 41 5.97 6.74 -12.50
CA HIS A 41 5.54 7.79 -11.57
C HIS A 41 5.11 7.26 -10.20
N LEU A 42 4.93 5.96 -10.00
CA LEU A 42 4.50 5.26 -8.77
C LEU A 42 3.10 5.60 -8.24
N VAL A 43 2.63 6.81 -8.43
CA VAL A 43 1.30 7.27 -8.06
C VAL A 43 0.71 8.04 -9.24
N LEU A 44 -0.48 7.64 -9.68
CA LEU A 44 -1.23 8.33 -10.73
C LEU A 44 -2.53 8.84 -10.14
N VAL A 45 -2.85 10.09 -10.45
CA VAL A 45 -4.07 10.79 -10.04
C VAL A 45 -4.93 11.06 -11.26
N PHE A 46 -6.17 10.63 -11.24
CA PHE A 46 -7.19 10.92 -12.24
C PHE A 46 -8.33 11.65 -11.55
N ARG A 47 -8.60 12.89 -11.96
CA ARG A 47 -9.67 13.73 -11.40
C ARG A 47 -11.00 13.45 -12.08
N ASP A 48 -12.10 13.77 -11.40
CA ASP A 48 -13.48 13.81 -11.92
C ASP A 48 -13.96 12.53 -12.63
N GLN A 49 -13.54 11.36 -12.17
CA GLN A 49 -13.85 10.08 -12.81
C GLN A 49 -15.22 9.51 -12.40
N PHE A 50 -15.64 9.68 -11.15
CA PHE A 50 -16.94 9.22 -10.62
C PHE A 50 -17.29 7.77 -11.01
N LEU A 51 -16.35 6.85 -10.82
CA LEU A 51 -16.54 5.43 -11.18
C LEU A 51 -17.58 4.77 -10.26
N SER A 52 -18.50 4.00 -10.86
CA SER A 52 -19.33 3.07 -10.08
C SER A 52 -18.48 1.89 -9.57
N PRO A 53 -18.99 1.09 -8.60
CA PRO A 53 -18.30 -0.14 -8.19
C PRO A 53 -17.99 -1.09 -9.35
N ALA A 54 -18.92 -1.24 -10.29
CA ALA A 54 -18.74 -2.08 -11.48
C ALA A 54 -17.67 -1.53 -12.42
N ASP A 55 -17.62 -0.19 -12.64
CA ASP A 55 -16.58 0.46 -13.43
C ASP A 55 -15.20 0.25 -12.80
N GLN A 56 -15.09 0.38 -11.46
CA GLN A 56 -13.84 0.17 -10.75
C GLN A 56 -13.32 -1.26 -10.89
N VAL A 57 -14.21 -2.26 -10.79
CA VAL A 57 -13.83 -3.67 -10.98
C VAL A 57 -13.42 -3.92 -12.44
N THR A 58 -14.14 -3.36 -13.40
CA THR A 58 -13.81 -3.46 -14.83
C THR A 58 -12.44 -2.85 -15.12
N LEU A 59 -12.17 -1.65 -14.61
CA LEU A 59 -10.87 -0.99 -14.69
C LEU A 59 -9.76 -1.84 -14.07
N ALA A 60 -9.98 -2.36 -12.86
CA ALA A 60 -9.00 -3.19 -12.16
C ALA A 60 -8.68 -4.48 -12.95
N ARG A 61 -9.69 -5.13 -13.51
CA ARG A 61 -9.53 -6.33 -14.37
C ARG A 61 -8.77 -6.03 -15.67
N GLY A 62 -8.91 -4.82 -16.19
CA GLY A 62 -8.13 -4.35 -17.32
C GLY A 62 -6.66 -4.07 -16.99
N LEU A 63 -6.32 -3.82 -15.72
CA LEU A 63 -4.94 -3.61 -15.24
C LEU A 63 -4.25 -4.91 -14.78
N GLY A 64 -5.02 -5.94 -14.48
CA GLY A 64 -4.51 -7.21 -13.99
C GLY A 64 -5.58 -8.02 -13.26
N GLU A 65 -5.16 -9.05 -12.52
CA GLU A 65 -6.07 -9.89 -11.74
C GLU A 65 -6.37 -9.24 -10.38
N PRO A 66 -7.64 -8.84 -10.09
CA PRO A 66 -7.99 -8.36 -8.76
C PRO A 66 -7.79 -9.44 -7.69
N THR A 67 -7.34 -9.02 -6.51
CA THR A 67 -7.34 -9.91 -5.33
C THR A 67 -8.68 -9.83 -4.62
N PRO A 68 -9.01 -10.79 -3.71
CA PRO A 68 -10.04 -10.54 -2.71
C PRO A 68 -9.77 -9.24 -1.96
N ALA A 69 -10.81 -8.57 -1.48
CA ALA A 69 -10.72 -7.24 -0.87
C ALA A 69 -9.68 -7.15 0.25
N HIS A 70 -9.67 -8.14 1.15
CA HIS A 70 -8.71 -8.25 2.24
C HIS A 70 -8.71 -9.66 2.82
N PRO A 71 -7.58 -10.18 3.38
CA PRO A 71 -7.54 -11.53 3.97
C PRO A 71 -8.48 -11.76 5.15
N VAL A 72 -8.84 -10.71 5.91
CA VAL A 72 -9.66 -10.83 7.13
C VAL A 72 -10.86 -9.85 7.17
N VAL A 73 -10.97 -8.90 6.24
CA VAL A 73 -12.10 -7.96 6.16
C VAL A 73 -12.98 -8.33 4.97
N PRO A 74 -14.30 -8.44 5.14
CA PRO A 74 -15.20 -8.76 4.03
C PRO A 74 -15.19 -7.64 2.98
N GLY A 75 -15.36 -8.03 1.71
CA GLY A 75 -15.51 -7.11 0.59
C GLY A 75 -16.93 -6.54 0.48
N HIS A 76 -17.11 -5.68 -0.53
CA HIS A 76 -18.41 -5.15 -0.91
C HIS A 76 -19.39 -6.30 -1.25
N PRO A 77 -20.67 -6.25 -0.84
CA PRO A 77 -21.62 -7.36 -1.04
C PRO A 77 -21.75 -7.83 -2.49
N ASP A 78 -21.82 -6.92 -3.45
CA ASP A 78 -22.00 -7.23 -4.87
C ASP A 78 -20.67 -7.30 -5.64
N HIS A 79 -19.56 -6.85 -5.05
CA HIS A 79 -18.23 -6.78 -5.66
C HIS A 79 -17.16 -7.18 -4.63
N PRO A 80 -16.96 -8.48 -4.38
CA PRO A 80 -16.10 -8.96 -3.30
C PRO A 80 -14.62 -8.58 -3.43
N GLU A 81 -14.19 -8.10 -4.58
CA GLU A 81 -12.85 -7.55 -4.82
C GLU A 81 -12.67 -6.15 -4.20
N ILE A 82 -13.78 -5.42 -3.96
CA ILE A 82 -13.74 -4.05 -3.42
C ILE A 82 -13.69 -4.09 -1.89
N LEU A 83 -12.66 -3.50 -1.31
CA LEU A 83 -12.64 -3.14 0.10
C LEU A 83 -13.26 -1.74 0.28
N VAL A 84 -14.34 -1.65 1.04
CA VAL A 84 -14.93 -0.37 1.43
C VAL A 84 -14.22 0.14 2.69
N LEU A 85 -13.62 1.30 2.57
CA LEU A 85 -12.95 2.02 3.67
C LEU A 85 -13.87 3.11 4.17
N ASP A 86 -14.75 2.75 5.10
CA ASP A 86 -15.70 3.66 5.74
C ASP A 86 -15.15 4.09 7.10
N ALA A 87 -14.84 5.37 7.23
CA ALA A 87 -14.25 5.93 8.45
C ALA A 87 -15.16 5.79 9.69
N GLN A 88 -16.48 5.71 9.49
CA GLN A 88 -17.43 5.53 10.58
C GLN A 88 -17.53 4.06 11.05
N LYS A 89 -17.01 3.13 10.24
CA LYS A 89 -16.97 1.69 10.52
C LYS A 89 -15.55 1.16 10.80
N GLY A 90 -14.64 2.02 11.24
CA GLY A 90 -13.27 1.63 11.55
C GLY A 90 -12.31 1.56 10.35
N GLY A 91 -12.71 2.08 9.19
CA GLY A 91 -11.87 2.13 7.98
C GLY A 91 -10.76 3.20 8.01
N LYS A 92 -10.24 3.54 9.19
CA LYS A 92 -9.14 4.49 9.37
C LYS A 92 -7.82 3.76 9.54
N ASN A 93 -6.84 4.07 8.72
CA ASN A 93 -5.49 3.51 8.82
C ASN A 93 -4.44 4.63 8.82
N ALA A 94 -4.34 5.32 9.95
CA ALA A 94 -3.38 6.40 10.18
C ALA A 94 -1.99 5.87 10.55
N ARG A 95 -1.44 5.01 9.69
CA ARG A 95 -0.08 4.45 9.80
C ARG A 95 0.60 4.37 8.46
N TRP A 96 1.90 4.59 8.44
CA TRP A 96 2.70 4.28 7.26
C TRP A 96 2.71 2.78 7.01
N HIS A 97 2.24 2.36 5.85
CA HIS A 97 2.20 0.95 5.46
C HIS A 97 2.27 0.78 3.93
N THR A 98 2.63 -0.40 3.54
CA THR A 98 2.44 -0.95 2.20
C THR A 98 1.36 -2.00 2.29
N ASP A 99 0.39 -1.99 1.39
CA ASP A 99 -0.79 -2.85 1.46
C ASP A 99 -0.42 -4.34 1.58
N VAL A 100 -1.01 -4.99 2.59
CA VAL A 100 -1.06 -6.45 2.75
C VAL A 100 0.32 -7.14 2.70
N THR A 101 1.38 -6.50 3.21
CA THR A 101 2.73 -7.13 3.22
C THR A 101 2.87 -8.28 4.20
N PHE A 102 1.83 -8.61 4.95
CA PHE A 102 1.79 -9.77 5.84
C PHE A 102 1.39 -11.08 5.14
N VAL A 103 1.32 -11.10 3.80
CA VAL A 103 1.13 -12.31 2.99
C VAL A 103 2.36 -12.57 2.09
N ALA A 104 2.57 -13.82 1.70
CA ALA A 104 3.76 -14.21 0.91
C ALA A 104 3.82 -13.54 -0.47
N THR A 105 2.67 -13.21 -1.03
CA THR A 105 2.55 -12.54 -2.34
C THR A 105 1.69 -11.28 -2.18
N PRO A 106 2.27 -10.16 -1.72
CA PRO A 106 1.55 -8.90 -1.56
C PRO A 106 1.05 -8.34 -2.90
N PRO A 107 -0.02 -7.52 -2.90
CA PRO A 107 -0.52 -6.89 -4.10
C PRO A 107 0.56 -6.08 -4.86
N ALA A 108 0.44 -6.07 -6.20
CA ALA A 108 1.32 -5.26 -7.06
C ALA A 108 0.93 -3.79 -7.06
N ALA A 109 -0.36 -3.51 -7.13
CA ALA A 109 -0.88 -2.15 -7.21
C ALA A 109 -2.25 -2.06 -6.51
N SER A 110 -2.66 -0.85 -6.22
CA SER A 110 -3.97 -0.52 -5.67
C SER A 110 -4.66 0.54 -6.52
N VAL A 111 -5.99 0.42 -6.66
CA VAL A 111 -6.88 1.39 -7.30
C VAL A 111 -7.86 1.88 -6.25
N LEU A 112 -7.78 3.15 -5.86
CA LEU A 112 -8.62 3.76 -4.83
C LEU A 112 -9.52 4.82 -5.45
N VAL A 113 -10.82 4.71 -5.20
CA VAL A 113 -11.85 5.64 -5.65
C VAL A 113 -12.38 6.42 -4.47
N ALA A 114 -12.43 7.75 -4.59
CA ALA A 114 -13.05 8.64 -3.63
C ALA A 114 -14.56 8.74 -3.87
N GLU A 115 -15.35 8.17 -2.97
CA GLU A 115 -16.82 8.21 -3.03
C GLU A 115 -17.36 9.40 -2.22
N HIS A 116 -17.09 9.43 -0.91
CA HIS A 116 -17.35 10.55 -0.03
C HIS A 116 -16.07 11.01 0.64
N VAL A 117 -15.79 12.29 0.56
CA VAL A 117 -14.62 12.90 1.18
C VAL A 117 -15.02 14.18 1.90
N PRO A 118 -14.40 14.48 3.04
CA PRO A 118 -14.64 15.71 3.78
C PRO A 118 -14.17 16.93 3.00
N ASP A 119 -14.75 18.10 3.26
CA ASP A 119 -14.33 19.37 2.65
C ASP A 119 -12.89 19.76 3.05
N TRP A 120 -12.38 19.21 4.16
CA TRP A 120 -11.05 19.44 4.71
C TRP A 120 -10.51 18.20 5.43
N GLY A 121 -9.21 18.03 5.42
CA GLY A 121 -8.55 16.87 6.01
C GLY A 121 -8.75 15.57 5.23
N GLY A 122 -8.37 14.45 5.84
CA GLY A 122 -8.51 13.12 5.25
C GLY A 122 -7.61 12.86 4.04
N ASP A 123 -6.57 13.66 3.87
CA ASP A 123 -5.59 13.50 2.79
C ASP A 123 -4.87 12.16 2.91
N THR A 124 -4.25 11.73 1.83
CA THR A 124 -3.36 10.56 1.86
C THR A 124 -1.96 10.99 1.42
N MET A 125 -0.96 10.42 2.09
CA MET A 125 0.44 10.60 1.73
C MET A 125 1.02 9.31 1.18
N TRP A 126 1.97 9.45 0.24
CA TRP A 126 2.81 8.36 -0.27
C TRP A 126 4.28 8.73 -0.14
N VAL A 127 5.16 7.73 -0.06
CA VAL A 127 6.61 7.89 -0.16
C VAL A 127 7.17 6.92 -1.19
N ASP A 128 8.18 7.37 -1.95
CA ASP A 128 8.93 6.54 -2.91
C ASP A 128 10.03 5.77 -2.18
N THR A 129 9.82 4.46 -1.96
CA THR A 129 10.79 3.60 -1.26
C THR A 129 11.98 3.19 -2.13
N ARG A 130 11.92 3.38 -3.48
CA ARG A 130 13.07 3.23 -4.39
C ARG A 130 14.04 4.39 -4.18
N SER A 131 13.54 5.63 -4.29
CA SER A 131 14.35 6.82 -4.06
C SER A 131 14.88 6.87 -2.64
N ALA A 132 14.12 6.38 -1.65
CA ALA A 132 14.59 6.22 -0.29
C ALA A 132 15.80 5.28 -0.22
N TYR A 133 15.74 4.11 -0.84
CA TYR A 133 16.88 3.19 -0.91
C TYR A 133 18.11 3.81 -1.60
N GLU A 134 17.90 4.48 -2.73
CA GLU A 134 18.98 5.11 -3.52
C GLU A 134 19.69 6.24 -2.76
N ARG A 135 18.98 6.94 -1.89
CA ARG A 135 19.51 8.06 -1.06
C ARG A 135 20.20 7.59 0.22
N LEU A 136 20.09 6.32 0.61
CA LEU A 136 20.86 5.79 1.73
C LEU A 136 22.36 5.87 1.44
N HIS A 137 23.16 6.12 2.47
CA HIS A 137 24.61 6.02 2.38
C HIS A 137 25.01 4.60 1.90
N PRO A 138 26.01 4.45 1.00
CA PRO A 138 26.42 3.15 0.47
C PRO A 138 26.64 2.08 1.55
N ALA A 139 27.32 2.41 2.63
CA ALA A 139 27.56 1.48 3.74
C ALA A 139 26.27 0.95 4.39
N LEU A 140 25.20 1.77 4.46
CA LEU A 140 23.91 1.32 4.95
C LEU A 140 23.21 0.43 3.92
N ARG A 141 23.29 0.77 2.63
CA ARG A 141 22.74 -0.10 1.57
C ARG A 141 23.39 -1.48 1.60
N ASP A 142 24.71 -1.53 1.76
CA ASP A 142 25.45 -2.79 1.83
C ASP A 142 25.06 -3.58 3.09
N ALA A 143 24.93 -2.91 4.24
CA ALA A 143 24.56 -3.55 5.51
C ALA A 143 23.15 -4.16 5.51
N ILE A 144 22.19 -3.56 4.79
CA ILE A 144 20.78 -4.02 4.79
C ILE A 144 20.43 -4.92 3.60
N ARG A 145 21.30 -4.99 2.58
CA ARG A 145 21.03 -5.61 1.28
C ARG A 145 20.47 -7.03 1.41
N ASP A 146 21.08 -7.82 2.26
CA ASP A 146 20.78 -9.25 2.42
C ASP A 146 20.03 -9.56 3.73
N LEU A 147 19.48 -8.53 4.39
CA LEU A 147 18.67 -8.70 5.59
C LEU A 147 17.25 -9.19 5.25
N ARG A 148 16.64 -9.85 6.22
CA ARG A 148 15.28 -10.37 6.16
C ARG A 148 14.46 -9.77 7.29
N ALA A 149 13.18 -9.52 7.03
CA ALA A 149 12.25 -9.02 8.03
C ALA A 149 11.01 -9.92 8.11
N VAL A 150 10.50 -10.11 9.31
CA VAL A 150 9.23 -10.76 9.55
C VAL A 150 8.12 -9.75 9.42
N HIS A 151 7.14 -10.04 8.57
CA HIS A 151 5.90 -9.28 8.44
C HIS A 151 4.73 -10.10 8.97
N ARG A 152 3.85 -9.43 9.71
CA ARG A 152 2.63 -10.05 10.23
C ARG A 152 1.55 -8.99 10.41
N ILE A 153 0.32 -9.42 10.36
CA ILE A 153 -0.78 -8.60 10.82
C ILE A 153 -0.74 -8.57 12.35
N SER A 154 -0.70 -7.39 12.93
CA SER A 154 -0.84 -7.21 14.37
C SER A 154 -2.19 -6.56 14.62
N PRO A 155 -3.12 -7.26 15.29
CA PRO A 155 -4.45 -6.70 15.54
C PRO A 155 -4.40 -5.34 16.23
N LEU A 156 -3.56 -5.20 17.28
CA LEU A 156 -3.36 -3.93 17.99
C LEU A 156 -2.74 -2.84 17.10
N ALA A 157 -1.83 -3.24 16.23
CA ALA A 157 -1.17 -2.31 15.32
C ALA A 157 -2.05 -1.89 14.15
N TYR A 158 -2.97 -2.75 13.70
CA TYR A 158 -3.80 -2.52 12.52
C TYR A 158 -5.10 -1.79 12.84
N TRP A 159 -5.72 -2.12 13.98
CA TRP A 159 -7.04 -1.60 14.35
C TRP A 159 -7.00 -0.53 15.45
N GLY A 160 -5.82 -0.14 15.95
CA GLY A 160 -5.64 0.71 17.11
C GLY A 160 -5.83 -0.04 18.42
N GLU A 161 -6.04 0.69 19.51
CA GLU A 161 -6.49 0.08 20.79
C GLU A 161 -7.81 -0.65 20.52
N PRO A 162 -8.02 -1.87 21.04
CA PRO A 162 -9.12 -2.76 20.64
C PRO A 162 -10.52 -2.20 20.85
N PHE A 163 -10.64 -0.98 21.32
CA PHE A 163 -11.91 -0.38 21.71
C PHE A 163 -12.15 1.02 21.12
N ASP A 164 -11.23 1.52 20.29
CA ASP A 164 -11.36 2.85 19.68
C ASP A 164 -11.89 2.77 18.23
N THR A 165 -12.47 1.63 17.87
CA THR A 165 -13.06 1.41 16.56
C THR A 165 -14.58 1.57 16.64
N ALA A 166 -15.18 2.09 15.58
CA ALA A 166 -16.64 2.10 15.39
C ALA A 166 -17.25 0.69 15.21
N LEU A 167 -16.44 -0.35 15.37
CA LEU A 167 -16.86 -1.76 15.30
C LEU A 167 -17.54 -2.18 16.61
N SER A 168 -18.50 -3.09 16.49
CA SER A 168 -19.02 -3.77 17.67
C SER A 168 -17.89 -4.57 18.35
N ARG A 169 -18.03 -4.81 19.67
CA ARG A 169 -17.06 -5.61 20.42
C ARG A 169 -16.89 -7.03 19.85
N GLU A 170 -17.96 -7.59 19.32
CA GLU A 170 -17.98 -8.93 18.70
C GLU A 170 -17.20 -8.92 17.36
N ASP A 171 -17.43 -7.91 16.50
CA ASP A 171 -16.73 -7.77 15.23
C ASP A 171 -15.24 -7.52 15.44
N ALA A 172 -14.88 -6.66 16.40
CA ALA A 172 -13.49 -6.39 16.76
C ALA A 172 -12.78 -7.66 17.27
N GLN A 173 -13.44 -8.46 18.10
CA GLN A 173 -12.90 -9.73 18.59
C GLN A 173 -12.73 -10.74 17.45
N LYS A 174 -13.72 -10.86 16.56
CA LYS A 174 -13.63 -11.74 15.39
C LYS A 174 -12.47 -11.36 14.47
N LEU A 175 -12.32 -10.08 14.16
CA LEU A 175 -11.18 -9.58 13.36
C LEU A 175 -9.84 -9.88 14.03
N HIS A 176 -9.77 -9.75 15.36
CA HIS A 176 -8.58 -10.11 16.13
C HIS A 176 -8.25 -11.59 15.98
N GLU A 177 -9.21 -12.48 16.18
CA GLU A 177 -9.03 -13.92 16.06
C GLU A 177 -8.65 -14.34 14.64
N ASP A 178 -9.31 -13.79 13.62
CA ASP A 178 -9.00 -14.04 12.21
C ASP A 178 -7.58 -13.54 11.84
N SER A 179 -7.16 -12.41 12.38
CA SER A 179 -5.80 -11.89 12.19
C SER A 179 -4.73 -12.79 12.76
N LEU A 180 -4.99 -13.44 13.91
CA LEU A 180 -4.07 -14.40 14.54
C LEU A 180 -3.90 -15.70 13.73
N ARG A 181 -4.84 -16.02 12.83
CA ARG A 181 -4.77 -17.20 11.95
C ARG A 181 -3.89 -16.97 10.72
N VAL A 182 -3.57 -15.72 10.39
CA VAL A 182 -2.69 -15.40 9.26
C VAL A 182 -1.23 -15.65 9.69
N PRO A 183 -0.53 -16.61 9.05
CA PRO A 183 0.85 -16.92 9.44
C PRO A 183 1.78 -15.74 9.10
N PRO A 184 2.79 -15.48 9.93
CA PRO A 184 3.83 -14.52 9.61
C PRO A 184 4.59 -14.90 8.34
N VAL A 185 5.15 -13.91 7.65
CA VAL A 185 5.91 -14.08 6.40
C VAL A 185 7.29 -13.46 6.55
N VAL A 186 8.30 -14.08 5.98
CA VAL A 186 9.65 -13.51 5.87
C VAL A 186 9.81 -12.88 4.49
N HIS A 187 10.16 -11.59 4.48
CA HIS A 187 10.46 -10.81 3.29
C HIS A 187 11.89 -10.29 3.29
N PRO A 188 12.49 -10.01 2.13
CA PRO A 188 13.73 -9.25 2.10
C PRO A 188 13.49 -7.82 2.58
N VAL A 189 14.43 -7.22 3.32
CA VAL A 189 14.41 -5.78 3.69
C VAL A 189 14.53 -4.90 2.45
N VAL A 190 15.27 -5.35 1.47
CA VAL A 190 15.40 -4.73 0.14
C VAL A 190 14.81 -5.69 -0.89
N ARG A 191 13.74 -5.29 -1.58
CA ARG A 191 13.18 -6.07 -2.69
C ARG A 191 13.64 -5.53 -4.03
N VAL A 192 13.72 -6.39 -5.03
CA VAL A 192 13.89 -5.99 -6.44
C VAL A 192 12.52 -5.86 -7.09
N HIS A 193 12.26 -4.73 -7.73
CA HIS A 193 11.01 -4.52 -8.46
C HIS A 193 10.97 -5.42 -9.71
N PRO A 194 9.92 -6.24 -9.91
CA PRO A 194 9.94 -7.30 -10.92
C PRO A 194 10.02 -6.78 -12.36
N SER A 195 9.42 -5.63 -12.67
CA SER A 195 9.41 -5.08 -14.04
C SER A 195 10.62 -4.17 -14.31
N THR A 196 11.06 -3.38 -13.31
CA THR A 196 12.11 -2.36 -13.53
C THR A 196 13.50 -2.79 -13.07
N GLY A 197 13.61 -3.86 -12.29
CA GLY A 197 14.87 -4.32 -11.69
C GLY A 197 15.40 -3.39 -10.59
N ARG A 198 14.72 -2.27 -10.27
CA ARG A 198 15.20 -1.30 -9.27
C ARG A 198 14.97 -1.83 -7.86
N PRO A 199 15.94 -1.70 -6.96
CA PRO A 199 15.76 -2.05 -5.56
C PRO A 199 14.91 -1.00 -4.84
N SER A 200 14.15 -1.45 -3.83
CA SER A 200 13.33 -0.60 -2.95
C SER A 200 13.36 -1.12 -1.52
N LEU A 201 13.23 -0.23 -0.53
CA LEU A 201 13.04 -0.63 0.86
C LEU A 201 11.66 -1.28 1.01
N PHE A 202 11.65 -2.48 1.61
CA PHE A 202 10.43 -3.28 1.76
C PHE A 202 10.15 -3.63 3.23
N VAL A 203 10.20 -2.61 4.06
CA VAL A 203 9.81 -2.62 5.47
C VAL A 203 8.84 -1.48 5.74
N ASN A 204 7.89 -1.66 6.66
CA ASN A 204 6.92 -0.63 7.00
C ASN A 204 6.46 -0.74 8.47
N PRO A 205 6.10 0.38 9.13
CA PRO A 205 5.63 0.36 10.52
C PRO A 205 4.33 -0.42 10.73
N GLY A 206 3.51 -0.57 9.68
CA GLY A 206 2.21 -1.22 9.78
C GLY A 206 2.29 -2.73 9.99
N PHE A 207 3.25 -3.39 9.34
CA PHE A 207 3.29 -4.85 9.29
C PHE A 207 4.65 -5.48 9.61
N THR A 208 5.77 -4.73 9.55
CA THR A 208 7.09 -5.27 9.86
C THR A 208 7.24 -5.44 11.36
N SER A 209 7.44 -6.67 11.80
CA SER A 209 7.62 -7.02 13.21
C SER A 209 9.07 -6.82 13.66
N HIS A 210 10.03 -7.38 12.92
CA HIS A 210 11.44 -7.35 13.28
C HIS A 210 12.36 -7.82 12.13
N ILE A 211 13.65 -7.57 12.28
CA ILE A 211 14.72 -8.11 11.41
C ILE A 211 15.15 -9.48 11.95
N VAL A 212 15.17 -10.47 11.07
CA VAL A 212 15.52 -11.85 11.40
C VAL A 212 16.98 -11.92 11.89
N GLY A 213 17.22 -12.61 13.00
CA GLY A 213 18.53 -12.84 13.58
C GLY A 213 19.13 -11.68 14.39
N MET A 214 18.48 -10.50 14.40
CA MET A 214 18.90 -9.38 15.25
C MET A 214 18.26 -9.44 16.64
N SER A 215 18.96 -8.93 17.64
CA SER A 215 18.37 -8.64 18.93
C SER A 215 17.26 -7.59 18.78
N ARG A 216 16.36 -7.50 19.78
CA ARG A 216 15.28 -6.51 19.75
C ARG A 216 15.81 -5.08 19.60
N THR A 217 16.83 -4.73 20.35
CA THR A 217 17.41 -3.38 20.33
C THR A 217 18.00 -3.03 18.96
N GLU A 218 18.73 -3.97 18.34
CA GLU A 218 19.32 -3.78 17.01
C GLU A 218 18.24 -3.62 15.95
N SER A 219 17.26 -4.51 15.96
CA SER A 219 16.17 -4.49 15.00
C SER A 219 15.31 -3.23 15.12
N ASP A 220 14.88 -2.89 16.35
CA ASP A 220 14.05 -1.70 16.58
C ASP A 220 14.81 -0.43 16.18
N GLY A 221 16.11 -0.36 16.50
CA GLY A 221 16.98 0.76 16.12
C GLY A 221 17.14 0.91 14.61
N LEU A 222 17.39 -0.21 13.89
CA LEU A 222 17.54 -0.20 12.43
C LEU A 222 16.22 0.13 11.75
N LEU A 223 15.10 -0.47 12.16
CA LEU A 223 13.79 -0.17 11.61
C LEU A 223 13.39 1.29 11.83
N ALA A 224 13.63 1.85 13.03
CA ALA A 224 13.36 3.25 13.32
C ALA A 224 14.17 4.19 12.40
N LEU A 225 15.44 3.89 12.16
CA LEU A 225 16.29 4.63 11.22
C LEU A 225 15.71 4.59 9.80
N LEU A 226 15.37 3.39 9.31
CA LEU A 226 14.83 3.22 7.95
C LEU A 226 13.48 3.93 7.80
N TYR A 227 12.60 3.85 8.80
CA TYR A 227 11.31 4.55 8.75
C TYR A 227 11.46 6.06 8.73
N ALA A 228 12.31 6.62 9.59
CA ALA A 228 12.59 8.06 9.60
C ALA A 228 13.20 8.53 8.28
N HIS A 229 14.07 7.71 7.66
CA HIS A 229 14.65 8.02 6.37
C HIS A 229 13.63 7.97 5.23
N MET A 230 12.77 6.96 5.18
CA MET A 230 11.76 6.82 4.13
C MET A 230 10.69 7.92 4.18
N THR A 231 10.35 8.43 5.36
CA THR A 231 9.25 9.38 5.55
C THR A 231 9.71 10.85 5.56
N GLN A 232 10.91 11.13 5.03
CA GLN A 232 11.37 12.51 4.84
C GLN A 232 10.44 13.26 3.86
N PRO A 233 10.16 14.55 4.12
CA PRO A 233 9.26 15.35 3.27
C PRO A 233 9.65 15.36 1.78
N GLU A 234 10.94 15.32 1.47
CA GLU A 234 11.47 15.32 0.10
C GLU A 234 11.17 14.04 -0.67
N LEU A 235 10.77 12.98 0.03
CA LEU A 235 10.37 11.68 -0.53
C LEU A 235 8.86 11.50 -0.50
N ALA A 236 8.10 12.48 0.01
CA ALA A 236 6.67 12.37 0.23
C ALA A 236 5.85 13.12 -0.84
N LEU A 237 4.71 12.54 -1.17
CA LEU A 237 3.63 13.16 -1.91
C LEU A 237 2.42 13.21 -0.99
N ARG A 238 1.74 14.35 -0.87
CA ARG A 238 0.45 14.51 -0.18
C ARG A 238 -0.63 14.85 -1.19
N HIS A 239 -1.72 14.08 -1.17
CA HIS A 239 -2.86 14.27 -2.04
C HIS A 239 -4.08 14.69 -1.23
N ARG A 240 -4.67 15.82 -1.63
CA ARG A 240 -5.98 16.25 -1.14
C ARG A 240 -7.07 15.68 -2.05
N TRP A 241 -7.93 14.89 -1.47
CA TRP A 241 -9.02 14.22 -2.16
C TRP A 241 -10.12 15.18 -2.60
N ARG A 242 -10.75 14.84 -3.71
CA ARG A 242 -12.01 15.39 -4.19
C ARG A 242 -12.96 14.25 -4.51
N PRO A 243 -14.28 14.41 -4.40
CA PRO A 243 -15.23 13.40 -4.85
C PRO A 243 -14.98 13.05 -6.32
N GLY A 244 -15.00 11.75 -6.64
CA GLY A 244 -14.76 11.26 -8.00
C GLY A 244 -13.28 11.08 -8.37
N ASP A 245 -12.33 11.42 -7.49
CA ASP A 245 -10.92 11.11 -7.72
C ASP A 245 -10.67 9.61 -7.77
N VAL A 246 -9.82 9.19 -8.69
CA VAL A 246 -9.26 7.83 -8.76
C VAL A 246 -7.75 7.93 -8.66
N LEU A 247 -7.18 7.22 -7.69
CA LEU A 247 -5.74 7.10 -7.56
C LEU A 247 -5.32 5.65 -7.73
N MET A 248 -4.18 5.50 -8.40
CA MET A 248 -3.50 4.22 -8.56
C MET A 248 -2.09 4.36 -8.01
N TRP A 249 -1.60 3.35 -7.27
CA TRP A 249 -0.21 3.36 -6.84
C TRP A 249 0.44 1.98 -6.96
N ASP A 250 1.75 2.02 -7.22
CA ASP A 250 2.59 0.83 -7.23
C ASP A 250 2.94 0.43 -5.79
N ASN A 251 2.27 -0.61 -5.31
CA ASN A 251 2.45 -1.11 -3.95
C ASN A 251 3.82 -1.80 -3.75
N ARG A 252 4.55 -2.07 -4.85
CA ARG A 252 5.86 -2.71 -4.82
C ARG A 252 6.98 -1.75 -4.47
N ALA A 253 6.72 -0.44 -4.58
CA ALA A 253 7.74 0.60 -4.43
C ALA A 253 7.24 1.84 -3.67
N THR A 254 6.11 1.75 -2.96
CA THR A 254 5.58 2.84 -2.13
C THR A 254 5.12 2.36 -0.76
N MET A 255 5.15 3.26 0.22
CA MET A 255 4.33 3.22 1.43
C MET A 255 3.34 4.36 1.39
N HIS A 256 2.23 4.23 2.11
CA HIS A 256 1.24 5.30 2.23
C HIS A 256 0.69 5.44 3.64
N TYR A 257 0.03 6.59 3.89
CA TYR A 257 -0.51 6.98 5.18
C TYR A 257 -1.81 7.75 4.96
N ALA A 258 -2.92 7.30 5.53
CA ALA A 258 -4.17 8.05 5.54
C ALA A 258 -4.19 8.99 6.74
N ILE A 259 -4.26 10.31 6.49
CA ILE A 259 -4.25 11.32 7.55
C ILE A 259 -5.63 11.34 8.22
N ASP A 260 -5.66 11.16 9.54
CA ASP A 260 -6.89 11.17 10.35
C ASP A 260 -7.05 12.52 11.08
N ASP A 261 -7.33 13.57 10.31
CA ASP A 261 -7.49 14.96 10.78
C ASP A 261 -8.86 15.56 10.44
N TYR A 262 -9.84 14.74 10.06
CA TYR A 262 -11.20 15.15 9.63
C TYR A 262 -12.30 14.81 10.65
N GLY A 263 -11.93 14.38 11.86
CA GLY A 263 -12.84 14.10 12.97
C GLY A 263 -13.89 13.03 12.65
N ALA A 264 -15.16 13.33 12.94
CA ALA A 264 -16.31 12.44 12.70
C ALA A 264 -16.96 12.64 11.32
N THR A 265 -16.36 13.41 10.42
CA THR A 265 -16.90 13.65 9.08
C THR A 265 -16.87 12.35 8.27
N GLU A 266 -17.92 12.15 7.46
CA GLU A 266 -18.01 10.98 6.59
C GLU A 266 -16.83 10.95 5.59
N ARG A 267 -16.20 9.78 5.48
CA ARG A 267 -15.18 9.51 4.48
C ARG A 267 -15.31 8.07 4.03
N ILE A 268 -15.71 7.89 2.78
CA ILE A 268 -15.90 6.57 2.17
C ILE A 268 -15.05 6.47 0.91
N MET A 269 -14.19 5.47 0.91
CA MET A 269 -13.31 5.14 -0.21
C MET A 269 -13.52 3.68 -0.60
N ARG A 270 -13.31 3.35 -1.87
CA ARG A 270 -13.38 1.98 -2.39
C ARG A 270 -12.03 1.60 -2.98
N ARG A 271 -11.43 0.53 -2.47
CA ARG A 271 -10.13 0.04 -2.93
C ARG A 271 -10.26 -1.32 -3.59
N VAL A 272 -9.60 -1.50 -4.75
CA VAL A 272 -9.29 -2.80 -5.34
C VAL A 272 -7.77 -2.93 -5.40
N THR A 273 -7.26 -4.11 -5.04
CA THR A 273 -5.84 -4.44 -5.16
C THR A 273 -5.62 -5.47 -6.25
N LEU A 274 -4.49 -5.37 -6.95
CA LEU A 274 -4.12 -6.26 -8.05
C LEU A 274 -3.10 -7.31 -7.57
N ARG A 275 -3.24 -8.55 -8.05
CA ARG A 275 -2.34 -9.64 -7.73
C ARG A 275 -0.90 -9.27 -8.03
N GLY A 276 -0.03 -9.48 -7.06
CA GLY A 276 1.41 -9.26 -7.19
C GLY A 276 2.19 -10.54 -7.45
N THR A 277 3.48 -10.41 -7.38
CA THR A 277 4.46 -11.52 -7.41
C THR A 277 5.15 -11.64 -6.06
N THR A 278 5.63 -12.82 -5.74
CA THR A 278 6.43 -13.06 -4.53
C THR A 278 7.65 -12.15 -4.53
N PRO A 279 7.88 -11.34 -3.48
CA PRO A 279 9.03 -10.45 -3.40
C PRO A 279 10.36 -11.24 -3.42
N ILE A 280 11.34 -10.70 -4.18
CA ILE A 280 12.69 -11.29 -4.32
C ILE A 280 13.71 -10.24 -3.89
N GLY A 281 14.69 -10.65 -3.09
CA GLY A 281 15.82 -9.83 -2.66
C GLY A 281 16.92 -9.73 -3.72
N PRO A 282 17.88 -8.81 -3.58
CA PRO A 282 19.01 -8.65 -4.51
C PRO A 282 19.92 -9.86 -4.57
N ASP A 283 19.93 -10.70 -3.54
CA ASP A 283 20.69 -11.96 -3.42
C ASP A 283 19.90 -13.18 -3.95
N GLY A 284 18.71 -12.97 -4.50
CA GLY A 284 17.84 -14.04 -4.98
C GLY A 284 16.96 -14.68 -3.91
N PHE A 285 16.97 -14.18 -2.68
CA PHE A 285 16.06 -14.66 -1.62
C PHE A 285 14.61 -14.46 -2.04
N VAL A 286 13.79 -15.51 -1.89
CA VAL A 286 12.36 -15.49 -2.20
C VAL A 286 11.55 -15.47 -0.90
N SER A 287 10.60 -14.55 -0.81
CA SER A 287 9.68 -14.46 0.34
C SER A 287 8.89 -15.74 0.57
N HIS A 288 8.69 -16.12 1.81
CA HIS A 288 7.98 -17.36 2.17
C HIS A 288 7.38 -17.30 3.57
N VAL A 289 6.40 -18.16 3.82
CA VAL A 289 5.94 -18.48 5.18
C VAL A 289 6.98 -19.43 5.79
N PRO A 290 7.62 -19.07 6.92
CA PRO A 290 8.65 -19.92 7.50
C PRO A 290 8.04 -21.22 8.07
N SER A 291 8.72 -22.35 7.83
CA SER A 291 8.37 -23.63 8.42
C SER A 291 8.79 -23.74 9.90
N ASP A 292 9.81 -22.98 10.29
CA ASP A 292 10.29 -22.91 11.68
C ASP A 292 9.62 -21.70 12.38
N PRO A 293 8.75 -21.95 13.37
CA PRO A 293 8.08 -20.87 14.11
C PRO A 293 9.06 -20.03 14.94
N THR A 294 10.26 -20.53 15.26
CA THR A 294 11.23 -19.76 16.06
C THR A 294 11.77 -18.54 15.32
N VAL A 295 11.75 -18.55 14.00
CA VAL A 295 12.13 -17.40 13.16
C VAL A 295 11.18 -16.21 13.35
N THR A 296 9.95 -16.47 13.77
CA THR A 296 8.88 -15.46 13.89
C THR A 296 8.56 -15.08 15.34
N VAL A 297 9.14 -15.79 16.32
CA VAL A 297 8.95 -15.53 17.76
C VAL A 297 10.01 -14.54 18.24
N ARG A 298 9.55 -13.52 18.94
CA ARG A 298 10.36 -12.62 19.73
C ARG A 298 9.75 -12.40 21.10
#